data_e9d7efa2881a05446e211ec61df148ed
#
_entry.id   e9d7efa2881a05446e211ec61df148ed
#
_cell.length_a   1.000
_cell.length_b   1.000
_cell.length_c   1.000
_cell.angle_alpha   90.00
_cell.angle_beta   90.00
_cell.angle_gamma   90.00
#
_symmetry.space_group_name_H-M   'P 1'
#
loop_
_entity.id
_entity.type
_entity.pdbx_description
1 polymer ?
#
loop_
_entity_poly.entity_id
_entity_poly.type
_entity_poly.pdbx_seq_one_letter_code
_entity_poly.pdbx_strand_id
1 'polypeptide(L)'
;MLGEQLRKGRLDKGYKTLELARLTKIDGALISKFESGQRKPTFQQLQLLAQLFELDFPLLHVQWIKEKILDEFGSETTTLLALKEIIEEFSSETTTKQDPNIDFVLAEIEKLKAKLQGNS
;
A
#
# COMPACT_ATOMS: atom_id res chain seq x y z
N MET A 1 4.33 3.53 6.57
CA MET A 1 5.10 2.63 5.71
C MET A 1 4.59 1.20 5.85
N LEU A 2 4.56 0.48 4.76
CA LEU A 2 4.02 -0.87 4.74
C LEU A 2 4.80 -1.83 5.65
N GLY A 3 6.12 -1.79 5.56
CA GLY A 3 6.97 -2.67 6.36
C GLY A 3 6.77 -2.49 7.86
N GLU A 4 6.62 -1.27 8.30
CA GLU A 4 6.37 -0.96 9.70
C GLU A 4 5.00 -1.47 10.15
N GLN A 5 4.00 -1.37 9.30
CA GLN A 5 2.65 -1.86 9.58
C GLN A 5 2.64 -3.38 9.71
N LEU A 6 3.38 -4.07 8.84
CA LEU A 6 3.50 -5.52 8.91
C LEU A 6 4.24 -5.96 10.17
N ARG A 7 5.32 -5.28 10.51
CA ARG A 7 6.06 -5.57 11.73
C ARG A 7 5.20 -5.37 12.97
N LYS A 8 4.51 -4.24 13.03
CA LYS A 8 3.62 -3.94 14.15
C LYS A 8 2.52 -5.00 14.28
N GLY A 9 1.91 -5.38 13.16
CA GLY A 9 0.89 -6.42 13.15
C GLY A 9 1.41 -7.74 13.69
N ARG A 10 2.62 -8.13 13.27
CA ARG A 10 3.25 -9.35 13.76
C ARG A 10 3.50 -9.29 15.26
N LEU A 11 4.07 -8.19 15.73
CA LEU A 11 4.39 -8.01 17.16
C LEU A 11 3.12 -7.93 18.02
N ASP A 12 2.09 -7.24 17.56
CA ASP A 12 0.82 -7.12 18.26
C ASP A 12 0.15 -8.48 18.44
N LYS A 13 0.33 -9.40 17.49
CA LYS A 13 -0.20 -10.76 17.58
C LYS A 13 0.75 -11.72 18.30
N GLY A 14 1.93 -11.27 18.65
CA GLY A 14 2.90 -12.09 19.38
C GLY A 14 3.62 -13.11 18.54
N TYR A 15 3.61 -12.98 17.23
CA TYR A 15 4.32 -13.91 16.35
C TYR A 15 5.81 -13.59 16.29
N LYS A 16 6.63 -14.63 16.47
CA LYS A 16 8.05 -14.54 16.12
C LYS A 16 8.20 -14.78 14.62
N THR A 17 9.27 -14.23 14.04
CA THR A 17 9.54 -14.39 12.61
C THR A 17 9.56 -15.87 12.19
N LEU A 18 10.15 -16.73 13.01
CA LEU A 18 10.23 -18.16 12.72
C LEU A 18 8.85 -18.83 12.72
N GLU A 19 7.99 -18.46 13.67
CA GLU A 19 6.63 -18.97 13.74
C GLU A 19 5.82 -18.54 12.51
N LEU A 20 5.97 -17.27 12.14
CA LEU A 20 5.28 -16.72 10.98
C LEU A 20 5.74 -17.41 9.69
N ALA A 21 7.04 -17.69 9.58
CA ALA A 21 7.59 -18.42 8.45
C ALA A 21 6.96 -19.81 8.30
N ARG A 22 6.75 -20.50 9.41
CA ARG A 22 6.11 -21.82 9.41
C ARG A 22 4.63 -21.74 9.00
N LEU A 23 3.91 -20.75 9.51
CA LEU A 23 2.48 -20.59 9.21
C LEU A 23 2.22 -20.17 7.77
N THR A 24 3.07 -19.32 7.24
CA THR A 24 2.85 -18.72 5.91
C THR A 24 3.62 -19.43 4.81
N LYS A 25 4.59 -20.25 5.16
CA LYS A 25 5.57 -20.85 4.25
C LYS A 25 6.40 -19.80 3.49
N ILE A 26 6.49 -18.61 4.07
CA ILE A 26 7.38 -17.56 3.58
C ILE A 26 8.67 -17.63 4.37
N ASP A 27 9.82 -17.60 3.68
CA ASP A 27 11.11 -17.61 4.34
C ASP A 27 11.22 -16.47 5.36
N GLY A 28 11.74 -16.77 6.55
CA GLY A 28 11.92 -15.76 7.60
C GLY A 28 12.80 -14.60 7.18
N ALA A 29 13.84 -14.86 6.38
CA ALA A 29 14.67 -13.79 5.84
C ALA A 29 13.88 -12.86 4.94
N LEU A 30 12.93 -13.41 4.18
CA LEU A 30 12.08 -12.61 3.31
C LEU A 30 11.08 -11.78 4.13
N ILE A 31 10.53 -12.35 5.19
CA ILE A 31 9.66 -11.60 6.11
C ILE A 31 10.41 -10.40 6.69
N SER A 32 11.66 -10.60 7.10
CA SER A 32 12.50 -9.51 7.60
C SER A 32 12.72 -8.42 6.55
N LYS A 33 12.88 -8.81 5.29
CA LYS A 33 13.02 -7.86 4.18
C LYS A 33 11.72 -7.08 3.92
N PHE A 34 10.57 -7.71 4.08
CA PHE A 34 9.28 -7.00 4.01
C PHE A 34 9.19 -5.92 5.10
N GLU A 35 9.57 -6.28 6.32
CA GLU A 35 9.49 -5.35 7.46
C GLU A 35 10.47 -4.19 7.34
N SER A 36 11.64 -4.43 6.76
CA SER A 36 12.66 -3.38 6.57
C SER A 36 12.43 -2.53 5.32
N GLY A 37 11.50 -2.93 4.46
CA GLY A 37 11.23 -2.21 3.21
C GLY A 37 12.14 -2.59 2.05
N GLN A 38 13.05 -3.56 2.23
CA GLN A 38 13.95 -4.00 1.16
C GLN A 38 13.22 -4.76 0.06
N ARG A 39 12.14 -5.43 0.42
CA ARG A 39 11.31 -6.18 -0.50
C ARG A 39 9.85 -5.97 -0.16
N LYS A 40 8.99 -6.04 -1.17
CA LYS A 40 7.54 -6.00 -0.98
C LYS A 40 6.96 -7.39 -1.13
N PRO A 41 5.96 -7.75 -0.31
CA PRO A 41 5.26 -9.01 -0.50
C PRO A 41 4.49 -9.01 -1.83
N THR A 42 4.21 -10.19 -2.35
CA THR A 42 3.27 -10.32 -3.46
C THR A 42 1.86 -9.99 -2.94
N PHE A 43 0.93 -9.80 -3.87
CA PHE A 43 -0.46 -9.55 -3.50
C PHE A 43 -1.01 -10.65 -2.58
N GLN A 44 -0.76 -11.90 -2.93
CA GLN A 44 -1.23 -13.05 -2.14
C GLN A 44 -0.57 -13.13 -0.78
N GLN A 45 0.72 -12.84 -0.70
CA GLN A 45 1.43 -12.78 0.58
C GLN A 45 0.87 -11.66 1.45
N LEU A 46 0.59 -10.51 0.87
CA LEU A 46 0.00 -9.38 1.59
C LEU A 46 -1.36 -9.73 2.17
N GLN A 47 -2.21 -10.41 1.36
CA GLN A 47 -3.53 -10.86 1.82
C GLN A 47 -3.40 -11.81 3.01
N LEU A 48 -2.48 -12.76 2.92
CA LEU A 48 -2.26 -13.74 3.98
C LEU A 48 -1.81 -13.08 5.27
N LEU A 49 -0.83 -12.18 5.17
CA LEU A 49 -0.32 -11.47 6.34
C LEU A 49 -1.39 -10.57 6.96
N ALA A 50 -2.16 -9.87 6.14
CA ALA A 50 -3.27 -9.04 6.62
C ALA A 50 -4.30 -9.86 7.37
N GLN A 51 -4.61 -11.05 6.88
CA GLN A 51 -5.55 -11.96 7.53
C GLN A 51 -5.02 -12.44 8.86
N LEU A 52 -3.77 -12.87 8.91
CA LEU A 52 -3.15 -13.37 10.14
C LEU A 52 -3.03 -12.29 11.20
N PHE A 53 -2.74 -11.06 10.80
CA PHE A 53 -2.56 -9.94 11.73
C PHE A 53 -3.86 -9.19 11.99
N GLU A 54 -4.96 -9.59 11.35
CA GLU A 54 -6.26 -8.92 11.47
C GLU A 54 -6.16 -7.44 11.11
N LEU A 55 -5.41 -7.13 10.05
CA LEU A 55 -5.28 -5.78 9.53
C LEU A 55 -6.35 -5.53 8.46
N ASP A 56 -6.70 -4.27 8.30
CA ASP A 56 -7.61 -3.84 7.24
C ASP A 56 -6.93 -3.99 5.89
N PHE A 57 -7.28 -5.02 5.14
CA PHE A 57 -6.61 -5.32 3.88
C PHE A 57 -6.75 -4.19 2.85
N PRO A 58 -7.95 -3.59 2.63
CA PRO A 58 -8.04 -2.49 1.67
C PRO A 58 -7.08 -1.33 1.97
N LEU A 59 -6.94 -0.93 3.23
CA LEU A 59 -6.01 0.13 3.61
C LEU A 59 -4.56 -0.29 3.37
N LEU A 60 -4.23 -1.52 3.71
CA LEU A 60 -2.90 -2.06 3.52
C LEU A 60 -2.57 -2.18 2.03
N HIS A 61 -3.55 -2.56 1.22
CA HIS A 61 -3.43 -2.68 -0.22
C HIS A 61 -3.18 -1.33 -0.89
N VAL A 62 -3.87 -0.29 -0.44
CA VAL A 62 -3.62 1.07 -0.92
C VAL A 62 -2.17 1.46 -0.66
N GLN A 63 -1.67 1.21 0.54
CA GLN A 63 -0.29 1.50 0.90
C GLN A 63 0.70 0.72 0.02
N TRP A 64 0.42 -0.55 -0.24
CA TRP A 64 1.22 -1.42 -1.08
C TRP A 64 1.31 -0.88 -2.52
N ILE A 65 0.18 -0.51 -3.11
CA ILE A 65 0.13 0.06 -4.46
C ILE A 65 0.90 1.37 -4.51
N LYS A 66 0.67 2.23 -3.52
CA LYS A 66 1.32 3.54 -3.43
C LYS A 66 2.85 3.39 -3.41
N GLU A 67 3.37 2.51 -2.56
CA GLU A 67 4.80 2.30 -2.47
C GLU A 67 5.37 1.68 -3.74
N LYS A 68 4.64 0.77 -4.38
CA LYS A 68 5.08 0.20 -5.65
C LYS A 68 5.19 1.25 -6.74
N ILE A 69 4.21 2.15 -6.82
CA ILE A 69 4.23 3.23 -7.80
C ILE A 69 5.42 4.15 -7.55
N LEU A 70 5.64 4.53 -6.29
CA LEU A 70 6.73 5.42 -5.93
C LEU A 70 8.11 4.77 -6.16
N ASP A 71 8.23 3.48 -5.87
CA ASP A 71 9.49 2.76 -6.09
C ASP A 71 9.83 2.64 -7.59
N GLU A 72 8.82 2.40 -8.42
CA GLU A 72 9.03 2.17 -9.84
C GLU A 72 9.09 3.45 -10.65
N PHE A 73 8.25 4.41 -10.35
CA PHE A 73 8.09 5.63 -11.16
C PHE A 73 8.58 6.89 -10.47
N GLY A 74 8.79 6.84 -9.16
CA GLY A 74 9.19 8.01 -8.39
C GLY A 74 8.03 8.97 -8.14
N SER A 75 8.35 10.13 -7.59
CA SER A 75 7.36 11.16 -7.25
C SER A 75 7.45 12.39 -8.16
N GLU A 76 7.92 12.21 -9.38
CA GLU A 76 8.06 13.30 -10.35
C GLU A 76 6.69 13.82 -10.78
N THR A 77 6.68 15.05 -11.26
CA THR A 77 5.46 15.73 -11.73
C THR A 77 4.75 14.90 -12.80
N THR A 78 5.49 14.29 -13.71
CA THR A 78 4.93 13.45 -14.77
C THR A 78 4.20 12.23 -14.23
N THR A 79 4.74 11.61 -13.19
CA THR A 79 4.08 10.48 -12.50
C THR A 79 2.75 10.92 -11.92
N LEU A 80 2.74 12.06 -11.25
CA LEU A 80 1.54 12.58 -10.60
C LEU A 80 0.48 12.98 -11.62
N LEU A 81 0.90 13.55 -12.74
CA LEU A 81 -0.02 13.88 -13.83
C LEU A 81 -0.64 12.62 -14.42
N ALA A 82 0.15 11.58 -14.62
CA ALA A 82 -0.34 10.30 -15.13
C ALA A 82 -1.38 9.69 -14.18
N LEU A 83 -1.11 9.72 -12.88
CA LEU A 83 -2.06 9.23 -11.88
C LEU A 83 -3.36 10.04 -11.90
N LYS A 84 -3.25 11.35 -12.01
CA LYS A 84 -4.42 12.24 -12.10
C LYS A 84 -5.26 11.90 -13.31
N GLU A 85 -4.65 11.73 -14.47
CA GLU A 85 -5.34 11.39 -15.70
C GLU A 85 -6.06 10.04 -15.61
N ILE A 86 -5.41 9.05 -15.01
CA ILE A 86 -6.02 7.73 -14.80
C ILE A 86 -7.30 7.89 -13.96
N ILE A 87 -7.23 8.66 -12.89
CA ILE A 87 -8.37 8.86 -12.00
C ILE A 87 -9.49 9.60 -12.71
N GLU A 88 -9.15 10.63 -13.47
CA GLU A 88 -10.15 11.37 -14.24
C GLU A 88 -10.87 10.47 -15.26
N GLU A 89 -10.13 9.58 -15.92
CA GLU A 89 -10.72 8.62 -16.85
C GLU A 89 -11.70 7.69 -16.15
N PHE A 90 -11.31 7.12 -15.02
CA PHE A 90 -12.18 6.23 -14.26
C PHE A 90 -13.35 6.96 -13.62
N SER A 91 -13.16 8.19 -13.17
CA SER A 91 -14.24 9.00 -12.60
C SER A 91 -15.32 9.33 -13.61
N SER A 92 -14.93 9.60 -14.87
CA SER A 92 -15.89 9.92 -15.92
C SER A 92 -16.72 8.70 -16.34
N GLU A 93 -16.18 7.49 -16.16
CA GLU A 93 -16.89 6.25 -16.47
C GLU A 93 -17.82 5.79 -15.34
N THR A 94 -17.54 6.21 -14.11
CA THR A 94 -18.28 5.77 -12.92
C THR A 94 -19.13 6.86 -12.29
N THR A 95 -19.57 7.84 -13.06
CA THR A 95 -20.29 9.02 -12.55
C THR A 95 -21.60 8.72 -11.83
N THR A 96 -22.10 7.50 -11.86
CA THR A 96 -23.38 7.14 -11.27
C THR A 96 -23.26 6.42 -9.92
N LYS A 97 -22.06 6.05 -9.48
CA LYS A 97 -21.87 5.38 -8.21
C LYS A 97 -20.71 6.02 -7.45
N GLN A 98 -21.03 6.70 -6.38
CA GLN A 98 -20.01 7.13 -5.43
C GLN A 98 -19.49 5.89 -4.71
N ASP A 99 -18.33 5.43 -5.15
CA ASP A 99 -17.60 4.40 -4.42
C ASP A 99 -16.80 5.11 -3.32
N PRO A 100 -17.00 4.78 -2.04
CA PRO A 100 -16.22 5.38 -0.96
C PRO A 100 -14.70 5.24 -1.15
N ASN A 101 -14.27 4.18 -1.83
CA ASN A 101 -12.85 3.97 -2.12
C ASN A 101 -12.30 5.00 -3.10
N ILE A 102 -13.13 5.45 -4.06
CA ILE A 102 -12.73 6.47 -5.02
C ILE A 102 -12.57 7.82 -4.33
N ASP A 103 -13.50 8.17 -3.44
CA ASP A 103 -13.41 9.41 -2.67
C ASP A 103 -12.15 9.45 -1.82
N PHE A 104 -11.78 8.33 -1.21
CA PHE A 104 -10.56 8.21 -0.43
C PHE A 104 -9.32 8.44 -1.30
N VAL A 105 -9.28 7.83 -2.48
CA VAL A 105 -8.17 7.97 -3.42
C VAL A 105 -8.05 9.41 -3.91
N LEU A 106 -9.18 10.04 -4.24
CA LEU A 106 -9.21 11.45 -4.65
C LEU A 106 -8.69 12.36 -3.56
N ALA A 107 -9.05 12.11 -2.29
CA ALA A 107 -8.57 12.87 -1.16
C ALA A 107 -7.05 12.74 -1.00
N GLU A 108 -6.49 11.55 -1.18
CA GLU A 108 -5.05 11.32 -1.12
C GLU A 108 -4.31 12.04 -2.25
N ILE A 109 -4.89 12.08 -3.44
CA ILE A 109 -4.31 12.79 -4.57
C ILE A 109 -4.34 14.29 -4.36
N GLU A 110 -5.42 14.83 -3.79
CA GLU A 110 -5.50 16.23 -3.44
C GLU A 110 -4.43 16.61 -2.42
N LYS A 111 -4.15 15.75 -1.46
CA LYS A 111 -3.07 15.95 -0.50
C LYS A 111 -1.71 16.01 -1.18
N LEU A 112 -1.45 15.09 -2.11
CA LEU A 112 -0.21 15.07 -2.88
C LEU A 112 -0.06 16.32 -3.74
N LYS A 113 -1.15 16.72 -4.38
CA LYS A 113 -1.20 17.91 -5.22
C LYS A 113 -0.91 19.17 -4.40
N ALA A 114 -1.52 19.30 -3.23
CA ALA A 114 -1.30 20.42 -2.32
C ALA A 114 0.15 20.46 -1.85
N LYS A 115 0.73 19.29 -1.55
CA LYS A 115 2.12 19.18 -1.11
C LYS A 115 3.09 19.60 -2.20
N LEU A 116 2.80 19.28 -3.46
CA LEU A 116 3.61 19.70 -4.60
C LEU A 116 3.52 21.20 -4.85
N GLN A 117 2.32 21.78 -4.74
CA GLN A 117 2.12 23.19 -4.92
C GLN A 117 2.75 24.01 -3.80
N GLY A 118 2.80 23.46 -2.61
CA GLY A 118 3.42 24.09 -1.46
C GLY A 118 4.94 24.17 -1.51
N ASN A 119 5.56 23.38 -2.38
CA ASN A 119 7.02 23.32 -2.53
C ASN A 119 7.54 24.08 -3.76
N SER A 120 6.67 24.78 -4.44
CA SER A 120 7.07 25.57 -5.62
C SER A 120 7.62 26.93 -5.25
#